data_9d79847859e7f9971252af2c93246b0c
#
_entry.id   9d79847859e7f9971252af2c93246b0c
#
_cell.length_a   1.000
_cell.length_b   1.000
_cell.length_c   1.000
_cell.angle_alpha   90.00
_cell.angle_beta   90.00
_cell.angle_gamma   90.00
#
_symmetry.space_group_name_H-M   'P 1'
#
loop_
_entity.id
_entity.type
_entity.pdbx_description
1 polymer ?
#
loop_
_entity_poly.entity_id
_entity_poly.type
_entity_poly.pdbx_seq_one_letter_code
_entity_poly.pdbx_strand_id
1 'polypeptide(L)'
;MRNRVRRISPREFWDAVPAVQYHMDEPLADAAAVALYFLNREAAKDVKVVLSGEGADELFGGYNIYRDPFTARWYNRLPPWLRAGLGAAAALLPPARGVNFLVRRGMSLEERYFGPTALFNEREKRRLLADYAGDGDPMFLTEAIWDATEGLDPVTRMQQV
;
A
#
# COMPACT_ATOMS: atom_id res chain seq x y z
N MET A 1 -32.92 -12.62 7.10
CA MET A 1 -31.91 -12.46 6.02
C MET A 1 -31.46 -13.85 5.57
N ARG A 2 -31.40 -14.13 4.26
CA ARG A 2 -30.79 -15.38 3.77
C ARG A 2 -29.29 -15.16 3.67
N ASN A 3 -28.51 -15.92 4.43
CA ASN A 3 -27.06 -15.94 4.31
C ASN A 3 -26.65 -17.00 3.29
N ARG A 4 -25.76 -16.69 2.35
CA ARG A 4 -25.14 -17.63 1.44
C ARG A 4 -23.64 -17.69 1.70
N VAL A 5 -23.13 -18.89 1.88
CA VAL A 5 -21.71 -19.13 2.11
C VAL A 5 -21.14 -19.90 0.93
N ARG A 6 -20.11 -19.38 0.28
CA ARG A 6 -19.30 -20.05 -0.71
C ARG A 6 -17.96 -20.44 -0.08
N ARG A 7 -17.63 -21.72 -0.09
CA ARG A 7 -16.28 -22.20 0.22
C ARG A 7 -15.53 -22.41 -1.09
N ILE A 8 -14.28 -21.98 -1.11
CA ILE A 8 -13.39 -22.08 -2.26
C ILE A 8 -12.26 -23.03 -1.86
N SER A 9 -12.06 -24.09 -2.66
CA SER A 9 -10.91 -24.98 -2.50
C SER A 9 -9.64 -24.34 -3.06
N PRO A 10 -8.44 -24.77 -2.64
CA PRO A 10 -7.18 -24.30 -3.22
C PRO A 10 -7.12 -24.48 -4.74
N ARG A 11 -7.66 -25.57 -5.25
CA ARG A 11 -7.70 -25.82 -6.69
C ARG A 11 -8.59 -24.82 -7.42
N GLU A 12 -9.81 -24.60 -6.94
CA GLU A 12 -10.71 -23.59 -7.54
C GLU A 12 -10.09 -22.19 -7.51
N PHE A 13 -9.37 -21.85 -6.45
CA PHE A 13 -8.65 -20.58 -6.35
C PHE A 13 -7.65 -20.44 -7.51
N TRP A 14 -6.74 -21.39 -7.68
CA TRP A 14 -5.72 -21.34 -8.73
C TRP A 14 -6.30 -21.43 -10.14
N ASP A 15 -7.34 -22.22 -10.34
CA ASP A 15 -8.03 -22.33 -11.64
C ASP A 15 -8.71 -21.02 -12.05
N ALA A 16 -9.11 -20.18 -11.07
CA ALA A 16 -9.75 -18.90 -11.34
C ALA A 16 -8.77 -17.74 -11.61
N VAL A 17 -7.50 -17.85 -11.20
CA VAL A 17 -6.51 -16.76 -11.33
C VAL A 17 -6.42 -16.21 -12.76
N PRO A 18 -6.32 -17.02 -13.85
CA PRO A 18 -6.24 -16.48 -15.20
C PRO A 18 -7.47 -15.64 -15.59
N ALA A 19 -8.67 -16.09 -15.21
CA ALA A 19 -9.90 -15.34 -15.47
C ALA A 19 -9.96 -14.04 -14.68
N VAL A 20 -9.53 -14.05 -13.42
CA VAL A 20 -9.47 -12.85 -12.59
C VAL A 20 -8.49 -11.84 -13.19
N GLN A 21 -7.28 -12.26 -13.55
CA GLN A 21 -6.27 -11.38 -14.18
C GLN A 21 -6.77 -10.78 -15.49
N TYR A 22 -7.48 -11.58 -16.29
CA TYR A 22 -8.10 -11.08 -17.53
C TYR A 22 -9.12 -9.96 -17.27
N HIS A 23 -9.96 -10.09 -16.23
CA HIS A 23 -10.97 -9.08 -15.90
C HIS A 23 -10.43 -7.84 -15.16
N MET A 24 -9.21 -7.93 -14.62
CA MET A 24 -8.57 -6.80 -13.95
C MET A 24 -7.82 -5.89 -14.92
N ASP A 25 -7.62 -6.31 -16.18
CA ASP A 25 -6.88 -5.62 -17.25
C ASP A 25 -5.39 -5.38 -16.97
N GLU A 26 -4.97 -5.43 -15.72
CA GLU A 26 -3.58 -5.30 -15.29
C GLU A 26 -3.20 -6.38 -14.27
N PRO A 27 -1.91 -6.74 -14.15
CA PRO A 27 -1.46 -7.75 -13.19
C PRO A 27 -1.72 -7.31 -11.74
N LEU A 28 -2.63 -8.00 -11.07
CA LEU A 28 -2.94 -7.78 -9.66
C LEU A 28 -2.50 -8.97 -8.82
N ALA A 29 -1.61 -8.77 -7.86
CA ALA A 29 -1.11 -9.81 -6.96
C ALA A 29 -1.92 -9.96 -5.67
N ASP A 30 -3.12 -9.39 -5.59
CA ASP A 30 -3.97 -9.46 -4.42
C ASP A 30 -4.87 -10.70 -4.46
N ALA A 31 -4.69 -11.59 -3.49
CA ALA A 31 -5.51 -12.80 -3.32
C ALA A 31 -6.99 -12.50 -3.04
N ALA A 32 -7.32 -11.31 -2.52
CA ALA A 32 -8.68 -10.88 -2.27
C ALA A 32 -9.50 -10.76 -3.57
N ALA A 33 -8.87 -10.40 -4.69
CA ALA A 33 -9.53 -10.31 -5.99
C ALA A 33 -10.15 -11.66 -6.42
N VAL A 34 -9.48 -12.78 -6.15
CA VAL A 34 -10.01 -14.12 -6.45
C VAL A 34 -11.21 -14.43 -5.56
N ALA A 35 -11.18 -14.08 -4.28
CA ALA A 35 -12.30 -14.26 -3.38
C ALA A 35 -13.52 -13.42 -3.82
N LEU A 36 -13.30 -12.15 -4.19
CA LEU A 36 -14.31 -11.25 -4.72
C LEU A 36 -14.93 -11.76 -6.03
N TYR A 37 -14.12 -12.33 -6.93
CA TYR A 37 -14.64 -12.97 -8.14
C TYR A 37 -15.68 -14.04 -7.84
N PHE A 38 -15.42 -14.95 -6.91
CA PHE A 38 -16.37 -15.98 -6.52
C PHE A 38 -17.60 -15.40 -5.82
N LEU A 39 -17.42 -14.41 -4.97
CA LEU A 39 -18.50 -13.71 -4.28
C LEU A 39 -19.43 -13.02 -5.28
N ASN A 40 -18.88 -12.25 -6.21
CA ASN A 40 -19.64 -11.56 -7.24
C ASN A 40 -20.38 -12.54 -8.17
N ARG A 41 -19.74 -13.66 -8.53
CA ARG A 41 -20.35 -14.71 -9.33
C ARG A 41 -21.52 -15.39 -8.62
N GLU A 42 -21.45 -15.55 -7.30
CA GLU A 42 -22.59 -16.03 -6.51
C GLU A 42 -23.69 -14.98 -6.41
N ALA A 43 -23.35 -13.73 -6.13
CA ALA A 43 -24.33 -12.64 -5.99
C ALA A 43 -25.09 -12.38 -7.30
N ALA A 44 -24.40 -12.45 -8.44
CA ALA A 44 -24.99 -12.21 -9.76
C ALA A 44 -26.12 -13.20 -10.14
N LYS A 45 -26.24 -14.32 -9.43
CA LYS A 45 -27.36 -15.26 -9.64
C LYS A 45 -28.70 -14.71 -9.14
N ASP A 46 -28.66 -13.78 -8.20
CA ASP A 46 -29.86 -13.29 -7.50
C ASP A 46 -30.09 -11.79 -7.63
N VAL A 47 -29.00 -11.01 -7.77
CA VAL A 47 -29.05 -9.54 -7.75
C VAL A 47 -28.17 -8.93 -8.82
N LYS A 48 -28.54 -7.73 -9.27
CA LYS A 48 -27.74 -6.95 -10.25
C LYS A 48 -26.80 -5.96 -9.59
N VAL A 49 -27.05 -5.60 -8.34
CA VAL A 49 -26.28 -4.65 -7.56
C VAL A 49 -26.06 -5.17 -6.16
N VAL A 50 -24.85 -5.03 -5.65
CA VAL A 50 -24.47 -5.33 -4.26
C VAL A 50 -23.84 -4.11 -3.63
N LEU A 51 -23.99 -3.96 -2.32
CA LEU A 51 -23.24 -3.01 -1.51
C LEU A 51 -22.16 -3.78 -0.77
N SER A 52 -20.95 -3.24 -0.74
CA SER A 52 -19.81 -3.80 -0.01
C SER A 52 -19.41 -2.87 1.13
N GLY A 53 -18.55 -3.37 2.03
CA GLY A 53 -17.95 -2.58 3.12
C GLY A 53 -16.57 -2.02 2.75
N GLU A 54 -16.22 -1.97 1.46
CA GLU A 54 -14.95 -1.40 1.00
C GLU A 54 -14.84 0.10 1.36
N GLY A 55 -13.61 0.55 1.66
CA GLY A 55 -13.33 1.93 2.05
C GLY A 55 -13.50 2.21 3.55
N ALA A 56 -13.87 1.22 4.37
CA ALA A 56 -14.01 1.41 5.81
C ALA A 56 -12.66 1.69 6.50
N ASP A 57 -11.60 1.04 6.06
CA ASP A 57 -10.25 1.24 6.61
C ASP A 57 -9.70 2.63 6.26
N GLU A 58 -10.01 3.16 5.10
CA GLU A 58 -9.69 4.52 4.67
C GLU A 58 -10.45 5.55 5.51
N LEU A 59 -11.77 5.39 5.64
CA LEU A 59 -12.63 6.34 6.37
C LEU A 59 -12.38 6.35 7.88
N PHE A 60 -12.12 5.18 8.47
CA PHE A 60 -11.98 5.03 9.92
C PHE A 60 -10.53 4.82 10.38
N GLY A 61 -9.56 4.93 9.48
CA GLY A 61 -8.14 4.77 9.82
C GLY A 61 -7.78 3.36 10.28
N GLY A 62 -8.37 2.32 9.68
CA GLY A 62 -8.20 0.92 10.07
C GLY A 62 -6.81 0.36 9.75
N TYR A 63 -6.12 0.91 8.76
CA TYR A 63 -4.77 0.45 8.39
C TYR A 63 -3.72 0.80 9.43
N ASN A 64 -2.80 -0.12 9.65
CA ASN A 64 -1.66 0.10 10.55
C ASN A 64 -0.78 1.29 10.17
N ILE A 65 -0.81 1.73 8.91
CA ILE A 65 -0.04 2.88 8.44
C ILE A 65 -0.44 4.17 9.16
N TYR A 66 -1.72 4.36 9.49
CA TYR A 66 -2.19 5.52 10.25
C TYR A 66 -1.64 5.59 11.68
N ARG A 67 -1.16 4.46 12.21
CA ARG A 67 -0.49 4.40 13.52
C ARG A 67 1.00 4.71 13.44
N ASP A 68 1.58 4.71 12.25
CA ASP A 68 3.01 4.89 12.04
C ASP A 68 3.58 6.16 12.66
N PRO A 69 2.95 7.37 12.55
CA PRO A 69 3.44 8.58 13.17
C PRO A 69 3.57 8.51 14.69
N PHE A 70 2.76 7.68 15.34
CA PHE A 70 2.70 7.55 16.79
C PHE A 70 3.60 6.45 17.35
N THR A 71 4.16 5.61 16.48
CA THR A 71 5.08 4.55 16.89
C THR A 71 6.51 5.08 16.99
N ALA A 72 7.36 4.40 17.78
CA ALA A 72 8.76 4.76 17.94
C ALA A 72 8.99 6.24 18.37
N ARG A 73 8.18 6.75 19.28
CA ARG A 73 8.24 8.15 19.75
C ARG A 73 9.63 8.58 20.21
N TRP A 74 10.38 7.69 20.83
CA TRP A 74 11.75 7.94 21.27
C TRP A 74 12.69 8.26 20.09
N TYR A 75 12.55 7.54 18.97
CA TYR A 75 13.33 7.76 17.76
C TYR A 75 12.87 9.03 17.02
N ASN A 76 11.58 9.31 17.00
CA ASN A 76 11.01 10.49 16.39
C ASN A 76 11.43 11.81 17.08
N ARG A 77 11.98 11.75 18.31
CA ARG A 77 12.57 12.91 19.00
C ARG A 77 13.94 13.30 18.43
N LEU A 78 14.59 12.44 17.70
CA LEU A 78 15.83 12.77 17.01
C LEU A 78 15.58 13.83 15.94
N PRO A 79 16.52 14.77 15.73
CA PRO A 79 16.42 15.74 14.65
C PRO A 79 16.21 15.07 13.28
N PRO A 80 15.40 15.66 12.37
CA PRO A 80 15.12 15.07 11.06
C PRO A 80 16.39 14.74 10.26
N TRP A 81 17.39 15.62 10.27
CA TRP A 81 18.65 15.42 9.56
C TRP A 81 19.42 14.16 10.07
N LEU A 82 19.38 13.92 11.39
CA LEU A 82 20.03 12.75 11.97
C LEU A 82 19.28 11.45 11.59
N ARG A 83 17.95 11.48 11.60
CA ARG A 83 17.12 10.33 11.16
C ARG A 83 17.36 10.02 9.68
N ALA A 84 17.41 11.06 8.83
CA ALA A 84 17.70 10.91 7.41
C ALA A 84 19.11 10.31 7.18
N GLY A 85 20.11 10.81 7.89
CA GLY A 85 21.47 10.25 7.81
C GLY A 85 21.58 8.80 8.26
N LEU A 86 20.91 8.43 9.35
CA LEU A 86 20.83 7.03 9.82
C LEU A 86 20.09 6.13 8.82
N GLY A 87 19.02 6.64 8.22
CA GLY A 87 18.28 5.92 7.17
C GLY A 87 19.11 5.68 5.92
N ALA A 88 19.81 6.71 5.44
CA ALA A 88 20.70 6.62 4.29
C ALA A 88 21.86 5.63 4.53
N ALA A 89 22.48 5.68 5.70
CA ALA A 89 23.53 4.73 6.07
C ALA A 89 22.99 3.30 6.16
N ALA A 90 21.81 3.11 6.73
CA ALA A 90 21.16 1.82 6.84
C ALA A 90 20.80 1.23 5.45
N ALA A 91 20.44 2.07 4.49
CA ALA A 91 20.12 1.64 3.12
C ALA A 91 21.31 1.03 2.36
N LEU A 92 22.53 1.26 2.82
CA LEU A 92 23.74 0.64 2.27
C LEU A 92 24.00 -0.77 2.83
N LEU A 93 23.31 -1.15 3.89
CA LEU A 93 23.48 -2.45 4.54
C LEU A 93 22.61 -3.51 3.87
N PRO A 94 23.01 -4.79 3.92
CA PRO A 94 22.15 -5.89 3.50
C PRO A 94 20.89 -5.96 4.35
N PRO A 95 19.79 -6.51 3.83
CA PRO A 95 18.54 -6.69 4.59
C PRO A 95 18.80 -7.46 5.89
N ALA A 96 18.56 -6.79 7.02
CA ALA A 96 18.71 -7.37 8.34
C ALA A 96 17.65 -6.80 9.30
N ARG A 97 17.46 -7.47 10.44
CA ARG A 97 16.51 -7.01 11.46
C ARG A 97 16.90 -5.60 11.93
N GLY A 98 15.98 -4.67 11.84
CA GLY A 98 16.18 -3.26 12.22
C GLY A 98 16.64 -2.33 11.09
N VAL A 99 17.25 -2.83 10.02
CA VAL A 99 17.66 -2.02 8.85
C VAL A 99 16.44 -1.34 8.24
N ASN A 100 15.38 -2.09 7.93
CA ASN A 100 14.15 -1.54 7.38
C ASN A 100 13.49 -0.50 8.29
N PHE A 101 13.62 -0.66 9.61
CA PHE A 101 13.15 0.35 10.56
C PHE A 101 13.88 1.68 10.39
N LEU A 102 15.21 1.64 10.34
CA LEU A 102 16.03 2.85 10.19
C LEU A 102 15.77 3.53 8.83
N VAL A 103 15.73 2.75 7.76
CA VAL A 103 15.45 3.26 6.40
C VAL A 103 14.10 3.98 6.39
N ARG A 104 13.02 3.31 6.81
CA ARG A 104 11.68 3.90 6.84
C ARG A 104 11.59 5.13 7.76
N ARG A 105 12.24 5.10 8.92
CA ARG A 105 12.24 6.24 9.86
C ARG A 105 13.12 7.40 9.43
N GLY A 106 14.03 7.19 8.49
CA GLY A 106 14.80 8.24 7.83
C GLY A 106 13.99 9.03 6.80
N MET A 107 12.92 8.45 6.27
CA MET A 107 12.02 9.07 5.29
C MET A 107 11.08 10.08 5.93
N SER A 108 10.57 11.02 5.13
CA SER A 108 9.48 11.92 5.52
C SER A 108 8.17 11.16 5.77
N LEU A 109 7.14 11.82 6.26
CA LEU A 109 5.83 11.21 6.44
C LEU A 109 5.22 10.84 5.08
N GLU A 110 5.33 11.74 4.13
CA GLU A 110 4.85 11.65 2.77
C GLU A 110 5.45 10.43 2.06
N GLU A 111 6.78 10.31 2.06
CA GLU A 111 7.48 9.16 1.47
C GLU A 111 7.09 7.83 2.12
N ARG A 112 6.91 7.81 3.44
CA ARG A 112 6.50 6.59 4.16
C ARG A 112 5.08 6.17 3.86
N TYR A 113 4.19 7.14 3.71
CA TYR A 113 2.78 6.86 3.41
C TYR A 113 2.60 6.32 2.00
N PHE A 114 3.32 6.89 1.04
CA PHE A 114 3.34 6.40 -0.34
C PHE A 114 3.98 5.01 -0.47
N GLY A 115 4.92 4.68 0.40
CA GLY A 115 5.73 3.45 0.37
C GLY A 115 4.97 2.12 0.35
N PRO A 116 3.78 1.95 0.97
CA PRO A 116 3.00 0.71 0.86
C PRO A 116 2.59 0.35 -0.57
N THR A 117 2.47 1.32 -1.45
CA THR A 117 2.13 1.13 -2.86
C THR A 117 3.37 0.98 -3.75
N ALA A 118 4.55 1.32 -3.24
CA ALA A 118 5.81 1.18 -3.95
C ALA A 118 6.32 -0.27 -3.89
N LEU A 119 5.98 -1.06 -4.90
CA LEU A 119 6.42 -2.46 -5.01
C LEU A 119 7.91 -2.57 -5.34
N PHE A 120 8.43 -1.68 -6.18
CA PHE A 120 9.81 -1.65 -6.62
C PHE A 120 10.43 -0.28 -6.36
N ASN A 121 11.62 -0.27 -5.75
CA ASN A 121 12.41 0.94 -5.65
C ASN A 121 13.15 1.22 -6.98
N GLU A 122 13.70 2.43 -7.14
CA GLU A 122 14.35 2.88 -8.37
C GLU A 122 15.51 1.96 -8.81
N ARG A 123 16.26 1.39 -7.85
CA ARG A 123 17.36 0.46 -8.16
C ARG A 123 16.84 -0.86 -8.72
N GLU A 124 15.70 -1.33 -8.19
CA GLU A 124 15.06 -2.57 -8.67
C GLU A 124 14.44 -2.35 -10.03
N LYS A 125 13.77 -1.21 -10.26
CA LYS A 125 13.23 -0.84 -11.58
C LYS A 125 14.32 -0.82 -12.65
N ARG A 126 15.47 -0.18 -12.38
CA ARG A 126 16.63 -0.16 -13.29
C ARG A 126 17.24 -1.54 -13.58
N ARG A 127 17.03 -2.50 -12.71
CA ARG A 127 17.50 -3.88 -12.92
C ARG A 127 16.52 -4.75 -13.69
N LEU A 128 15.23 -4.43 -13.57
CA LEU A 128 14.15 -5.21 -14.17
C LEU A 128 13.78 -4.73 -15.58
N LEU A 129 13.88 -3.43 -15.83
CA LEU A 129 13.47 -2.80 -17.09
C LEU A 129 14.71 -2.48 -17.93
N ALA A 130 14.74 -2.96 -19.18
CA ALA A 130 15.88 -2.79 -20.08
C ALA A 130 16.17 -1.33 -20.43
N ASP A 131 15.12 -0.53 -20.68
CA ASP A 131 15.22 0.86 -21.15
C ASP A 131 14.63 1.87 -20.15
N TYR A 132 14.80 1.61 -18.86
CA TYR A 132 14.28 2.49 -17.83
C TYR A 132 15.09 3.79 -17.71
N ALA A 133 14.55 4.88 -18.24
CA ALA A 133 15.16 6.21 -18.17
C ALA A 133 14.90 6.95 -16.84
N GLY A 134 13.97 6.45 -16.04
CA GLY A 134 13.44 7.13 -14.85
C GLY A 134 12.24 8.02 -15.23
N ASP A 135 11.05 7.61 -14.80
CA ASP A 135 9.79 8.31 -15.15
C ASP A 135 9.44 9.44 -14.17
N GLY A 136 10.43 9.92 -13.42
CA GLY A 136 10.22 10.92 -12.36
C GLY A 136 9.84 10.30 -11.00
N ASP A 137 9.73 11.16 -10.02
CA ASP A 137 9.29 10.79 -8.68
C ASP A 137 7.76 10.69 -8.65
N PRO A 138 7.16 9.51 -8.36
CA PRO A 138 5.71 9.37 -8.29
C PRO A 138 5.07 10.24 -7.20
N MET A 139 5.85 10.80 -6.28
CA MET A 139 5.36 11.73 -5.25
C MET A 139 4.67 12.96 -5.83
N PHE A 140 4.99 13.37 -7.08
CA PHE A 140 4.34 14.51 -7.73
C PHE A 140 2.81 14.38 -7.82
N LEU A 141 2.28 13.15 -7.83
CA LEU A 141 0.84 12.88 -7.88
C LEU A 141 0.10 13.36 -6.63
N THR A 142 0.79 13.37 -5.50
CA THR A 142 0.20 13.68 -4.18
C THR A 142 0.76 14.96 -3.56
N GLU A 143 1.80 15.55 -4.15
CA GLU A 143 2.52 16.74 -3.65
C GLU A 143 1.56 17.88 -3.34
N ALA A 144 0.67 18.23 -4.27
CA ALA A 144 -0.29 19.31 -4.08
C ALA A 144 -1.23 19.08 -2.89
N ILE A 145 -1.58 17.83 -2.58
CA ILE A 145 -2.44 17.49 -1.43
C ILE A 145 -1.62 17.62 -0.14
N TRP A 146 -0.38 17.14 -0.14
CA TRP A 146 0.51 17.26 1.00
C TRP A 146 0.79 18.72 1.35
N ASP A 147 1.02 19.57 0.36
CA ASP A 147 1.23 21.03 0.53
C ASP A 147 -0.04 21.70 1.09
N ALA A 148 -1.20 21.41 0.52
CA ALA A 148 -2.46 21.97 0.96
C ALA A 148 -2.85 21.57 2.39
N THR A 149 -2.29 20.49 2.90
CA THR A 149 -2.55 19.96 4.25
C THR A 149 -1.43 20.27 5.25
N GLU A 150 -0.46 21.12 4.87
CA GLU A 150 0.61 21.55 5.78
C GLU A 150 0.03 22.16 7.05
N GLY A 151 0.56 21.76 8.20
CA GLY A 151 0.08 22.22 9.51
C GLY A 151 -1.05 21.42 10.14
N LEU A 152 -1.68 20.51 9.40
CA LEU A 152 -2.64 19.56 9.97
C LEU A 152 -1.90 18.41 10.68
N ASP A 153 -2.64 17.69 11.54
CA ASP A 153 -2.07 16.51 12.19
C ASP A 153 -1.77 15.38 11.17
N PRO A 154 -0.79 14.51 11.47
CA PRO A 154 -0.35 13.49 10.53
C PRO A 154 -1.44 12.55 10.01
N VAL A 155 -2.43 12.20 10.82
CA VAL A 155 -3.51 11.28 10.41
C VAL A 155 -4.44 11.97 9.43
N THR A 156 -4.84 13.20 9.76
CA THR A 156 -5.69 14.01 8.88
C THR A 156 -5.02 14.22 7.52
N ARG A 157 -3.71 14.53 7.49
CA ARG A 157 -2.95 14.63 6.25
C ARG A 157 -3.01 13.34 5.42
N MET A 158 -2.76 12.19 6.05
CA MET A 158 -2.81 10.89 5.38
C MET A 158 -4.21 10.50 4.88
N GLN A 159 -5.27 11.02 5.48
CA GLN A 159 -6.64 10.76 5.05
C GLN A 159 -7.11 11.64 3.87
N GLN A 160 -6.37 12.70 3.56
CA GLN A 160 -6.68 13.57 2.42
C GLN A 160 -6.01 13.10 1.12
N VAL A 161 -4.95 12.29 1.23
CA VAL A 161 -4.23 11.69 0.12
C VAL A 161 -4.86 10.36 -0.30
#